data_13b024d552ed76a98067c900295f93b0
#
_entry.id   13b024d552ed76a98067c900295f93b0
#
_cell.length_a   1.000
_cell.length_b   1.000
_cell.length_c   1.000
_cell.angle_alpha   90.00
_cell.angle_beta   90.00
_cell.angle_gamma   90.00
#
_symmetry.space_group_name_H-M   'P 1'
#
loop_
_entity.id
_entity.type
_entity.pdbx_description
1 polymer ?
#
loop_
_entity_poly.entity_id
_entity_poly.type
_entity_poly.pdbx_seq_one_letter_code
_entity_poly.pdbx_strand_id
1 'polypeptide(L)'
;GMSAASTQIYSRTLCELTQQRFGGLTSPYLLIRSLDFAPLAAFMKAGDWTRIASILNAEARRLCDGGADLILLASNTMHKLADEAMAGINLPLLHIADVTNAAVAARGCVRPAFIATGFTMEERFYLDRLEGQGLWPMVPDAEQRRDINRIIFDELCRNEINPASRDRYVGIVQDLVTGGADS
;
A
#
# COMPACT_ATOMS: atom_id res chain seq x y z
N GLY A 1 -3.80 -8.04 -5.99
CA GLY A 1 -4.16 -7.55 -4.65
C GLY A 1 -3.95 -8.61 -3.59
N MET A 2 -3.63 -8.18 -2.37
CA MET A 2 -3.35 -9.05 -1.22
C MET A 2 -4.61 -9.23 -0.37
N SER A 3 -5.03 -8.21 0.37
CA SER A 3 -6.31 -8.28 1.05
C SER A 3 -7.47 -8.04 0.08
N ALA A 4 -8.58 -8.75 0.27
CA ALA A 4 -9.79 -8.54 -0.53
C ALA A 4 -10.32 -7.10 -0.38
N ALA A 5 -10.26 -6.54 0.83
CA ALA A 5 -10.69 -5.18 1.14
C ALA A 5 -9.96 -4.14 0.27
N SER A 6 -8.61 -4.16 0.24
CA SER A 6 -7.85 -3.20 -0.58
C SER A 6 -8.08 -3.42 -2.07
N THR A 7 -8.15 -4.68 -2.54
CA THR A 7 -8.41 -5.00 -3.95
C THR A 7 -9.74 -4.41 -4.43
N GLN A 8 -10.80 -4.53 -3.62
CA GLN A 8 -12.11 -3.97 -3.93
C GLN A 8 -12.09 -2.44 -3.99
N ILE A 9 -11.40 -1.78 -3.04
CA ILE A 9 -11.26 -0.32 -3.04
C ILE A 9 -10.56 0.15 -4.31
N TYR A 10 -9.42 -0.45 -4.69
CA TYR A 10 -8.72 -0.10 -5.92
C TYR A 10 -9.58 -0.27 -7.16
N SER A 11 -10.24 -1.43 -7.30
CA SER A 11 -11.10 -1.70 -8.46
C SER A 11 -12.24 -0.70 -8.57
N ARG A 12 -12.95 -0.44 -7.48
CA ARG A 12 -14.04 0.53 -7.43
C ARG A 12 -13.56 1.93 -7.77
N THR A 13 -12.49 2.39 -7.12
CA THR A 13 -11.95 3.75 -7.31
C THR A 13 -11.48 3.96 -8.76
N LEU A 14 -10.83 2.98 -9.37
CA LEU A 14 -10.43 3.06 -10.78
C LEU A 14 -11.64 3.19 -11.72
N CYS A 15 -12.72 2.43 -11.46
CA CYS A 15 -13.96 2.54 -12.23
C CYS A 15 -14.59 3.94 -12.08
N GLU A 16 -14.72 4.43 -10.83
CA GLU A 16 -15.28 5.75 -10.52
C GLU A 16 -14.50 6.87 -11.19
N LEU A 17 -13.17 6.87 -11.05
CA LEU A 17 -12.31 7.89 -11.65
C LEU A 17 -12.33 7.86 -13.18
N THR A 18 -12.39 6.66 -13.78
CA THR A 18 -12.50 6.51 -15.23
C THR A 18 -13.81 7.11 -15.73
N GLN A 19 -14.93 6.80 -15.08
CA GLN A 19 -16.22 7.34 -15.43
C GLN A 19 -16.30 8.86 -15.24
N GLN A 20 -15.72 9.38 -14.16
CA GLN A 20 -15.64 10.85 -13.92
C GLN A 20 -14.84 11.55 -15.00
N ARG A 21 -13.73 10.95 -15.47
CA ARG A 21 -12.83 11.57 -16.44
C ARG A 21 -13.36 11.51 -17.88
N PHE A 22 -13.99 10.41 -18.27
CA PHE A 22 -14.37 10.14 -19.66
C PHE A 22 -15.88 10.13 -19.90
N GLY A 23 -16.68 10.01 -18.83
CA GLY A 23 -18.14 10.05 -18.87
C GLY A 23 -18.79 8.79 -19.44
N GLY A 24 -20.12 8.83 -19.52
CA GLY A 24 -20.93 7.80 -20.14
C GLY A 24 -20.80 6.41 -19.48
N LEU A 25 -20.67 5.39 -20.31
CA LEU A 25 -20.51 3.97 -19.89
C LEU A 25 -19.05 3.52 -19.87
N THR A 26 -18.09 4.47 -19.88
CA THR A 26 -16.67 4.17 -19.91
C THR A 26 -16.22 3.49 -18.61
N SER A 27 -15.46 2.41 -18.76
CA SER A 27 -14.84 1.68 -17.63
C SER A 27 -13.40 1.31 -17.99
N PRO A 28 -12.52 1.16 -17.00
CA PRO A 28 -11.14 0.78 -17.27
C PRO A 28 -11.03 -0.69 -17.67
N TYR A 29 -10.06 -1.02 -18.52
CA TYR A 29 -9.64 -2.41 -18.72
C TYR A 29 -8.79 -2.83 -17.50
N LEU A 30 -9.27 -3.80 -16.72
CA LEU A 30 -8.59 -4.29 -15.52
C LEU A 30 -8.37 -5.80 -15.60
N LEU A 31 -7.12 -6.21 -15.42
CA LEU A 31 -6.75 -7.58 -15.08
C LEU A 31 -6.43 -7.62 -13.58
N ILE A 32 -7.21 -8.35 -12.79
CA ILE A 32 -7.06 -8.42 -11.35
C ILE A 32 -6.64 -9.81 -10.92
N ARG A 33 -5.45 -9.90 -10.30
CA ARG A 33 -5.00 -11.08 -9.58
C ARG A 33 -5.20 -10.83 -8.08
N SER A 34 -6.27 -11.38 -7.51
CA SER A 34 -6.53 -11.34 -6.07
C SER A 34 -6.03 -12.65 -5.47
N LEU A 35 -5.09 -12.55 -4.53
CA LEU A 35 -4.44 -13.71 -3.91
C LEU A 35 -5.16 -14.09 -2.62
N ASP A 36 -5.04 -15.34 -2.23
CA ASP A 36 -5.35 -15.74 -0.86
C ASP A 36 -4.29 -15.13 0.07
N PHE A 37 -4.74 -14.26 0.97
CA PHE A 37 -3.84 -13.52 1.84
C PHE A 37 -3.35 -14.35 3.04
N ALA A 38 -4.06 -15.39 3.45
CA ALA A 38 -3.70 -16.16 4.63
C ALA A 38 -2.31 -16.83 4.52
N PRO A 39 -1.94 -17.51 3.42
CA PRO A 39 -0.59 -18.03 3.23
C PRO A 39 0.47 -16.94 3.21
N LEU A 40 0.19 -15.80 2.55
CA LEU A 40 1.13 -14.68 2.48
C LEU A 40 1.38 -14.06 3.86
N ALA A 41 0.34 -13.89 4.68
CA ALA A 41 0.47 -13.40 6.04
C ALA A 41 1.29 -14.37 6.90
N ALA A 42 1.15 -15.69 6.71
CA ALA A 42 1.97 -16.69 7.39
C ALA A 42 3.45 -16.59 6.99
N PHE A 43 3.75 -16.41 5.68
CA PHE A 43 5.13 -16.21 5.20
C PHE A 43 5.73 -14.89 5.72
N MET A 44 4.95 -13.80 5.75
CA MET A 44 5.39 -12.54 6.35
C MET A 44 5.78 -12.72 7.83
N LYS A 45 4.95 -13.41 8.61
CA LYS A 45 5.22 -13.71 10.01
C LYS A 45 6.46 -14.58 10.20
N ALA A 46 6.71 -15.51 9.28
CA ALA A 46 7.89 -16.38 9.28
C ALA A 46 9.15 -15.69 8.72
N GLY A 47 9.04 -14.50 8.14
CA GLY A 47 10.15 -13.82 7.47
C GLY A 47 10.54 -14.45 6.12
N ASP A 48 9.70 -15.30 5.53
CA ASP A 48 9.97 -15.96 4.24
C ASP A 48 9.65 -15.03 3.05
N TRP A 49 10.40 -13.95 2.98
CA TRP A 49 10.26 -12.95 1.93
C TRP A 49 10.62 -13.47 0.55
N THR A 50 11.55 -14.43 0.47
CA THR A 50 11.93 -15.06 -0.81
C THR A 50 10.75 -15.79 -1.45
N ARG A 51 9.96 -16.50 -0.64
CA ARG A 51 8.77 -17.19 -1.14
C ARG A 51 7.69 -16.22 -1.57
N ILE A 52 7.49 -15.14 -0.83
CA ILE A 52 6.57 -14.07 -1.23
C ILE A 52 7.01 -13.45 -2.56
N ALA A 53 8.28 -13.10 -2.72
CA ALA A 53 8.83 -12.55 -3.95
C ALA A 53 8.55 -13.47 -5.16
N SER A 54 8.80 -14.78 -5.01
CA SER A 54 8.51 -15.76 -6.06
C SER A 54 7.03 -15.81 -6.45
N ILE A 55 6.13 -15.73 -5.47
CA ILE A 55 4.68 -15.69 -5.72
C ILE A 55 4.32 -14.40 -6.47
N LEU A 56 4.80 -13.25 -6.00
CA LEU A 56 4.51 -11.96 -6.65
C LEU A 56 5.02 -11.91 -8.08
N ASN A 57 6.23 -12.39 -8.35
CA ASN A 57 6.78 -12.46 -9.70
C ASN A 57 5.94 -13.36 -10.60
N ALA A 58 5.55 -14.56 -10.12
CA ALA A 58 4.70 -15.46 -10.89
C ALA A 58 3.33 -14.81 -11.24
N GLU A 59 2.73 -14.07 -10.31
CA GLU A 59 1.47 -13.38 -10.55
C GLU A 59 1.63 -12.17 -11.50
N ALA A 60 2.73 -11.44 -11.38
CA ALA A 60 3.04 -10.34 -12.29
C ALA A 60 3.27 -10.86 -13.74
N ARG A 61 3.94 -12.01 -13.92
CA ARG A 61 4.07 -12.66 -15.22
C ARG A 61 2.71 -13.05 -15.80
N ARG A 62 1.81 -13.62 -15.01
CA ARG A 62 0.44 -13.95 -15.47
C ARG A 62 -0.34 -12.73 -15.94
N LEU A 63 -0.15 -11.57 -15.29
CA LEU A 63 -0.74 -10.32 -15.75
C LEU A 63 -0.11 -9.84 -17.06
N CYS A 64 1.20 -9.94 -17.20
CA CYS A 64 1.91 -9.63 -18.43
C CYS A 64 1.44 -10.52 -19.58
N ASP A 65 1.39 -11.84 -19.38
CA ASP A 65 0.91 -12.82 -20.37
C ASP A 65 -0.57 -12.61 -20.73
N GLY A 66 -1.34 -12.06 -19.79
CA GLY A 66 -2.74 -11.66 -19.97
C GLY A 66 -2.94 -10.35 -20.74
N GLY A 67 -1.84 -9.69 -21.14
CA GLY A 67 -1.88 -8.45 -21.93
C GLY A 67 -1.99 -7.16 -21.10
N ALA A 68 -1.51 -7.17 -19.85
CA ALA A 68 -1.39 -5.93 -19.08
C ALA A 68 -0.28 -5.04 -19.66
N ASP A 69 -0.50 -3.73 -19.68
CA ASP A 69 0.48 -2.71 -20.10
C ASP A 69 1.20 -2.06 -18.90
N LEU A 70 0.64 -2.22 -17.70
CA LEU A 70 1.10 -1.61 -16.46
C LEU A 70 0.78 -2.53 -15.28
N ILE A 71 1.69 -2.63 -14.33
CA ILE A 71 1.47 -3.35 -13.07
C ILE A 71 1.24 -2.37 -11.94
N LEU A 72 0.31 -2.70 -11.05
CA LEU A 72 0.05 -2.01 -9.79
C LEU A 72 -0.06 -3.04 -8.65
N LEU A 73 0.70 -2.82 -7.58
CA LEU A 73 0.62 -3.61 -6.36
C LEU A 73 -0.34 -2.92 -5.36
N ALA A 74 -1.51 -3.52 -5.13
CA ALA A 74 -2.49 -2.98 -4.17
C ALA A 74 -2.12 -3.36 -2.72
N SER A 75 -0.89 -3.09 -2.31
CA SER A 75 -0.35 -3.36 -0.97
C SER A 75 0.91 -2.54 -0.73
N ASN A 76 0.95 -1.74 0.33
CA ASN A 76 2.17 -0.98 0.68
C ASN A 76 3.33 -1.91 1.02
N THR A 77 3.11 -2.87 1.92
CA THR A 77 4.16 -3.77 2.43
C THR A 77 4.86 -4.56 1.31
N MET A 78 4.12 -4.99 0.28
CA MET A 78 4.69 -5.80 -0.80
C MET A 78 5.60 -5.01 -1.73
N HIS A 79 5.60 -3.69 -1.68
CA HIS A 79 6.57 -2.86 -2.40
C HIS A 79 8.01 -3.02 -1.88
N LYS A 80 8.20 -3.62 -0.70
CA LYS A 80 9.51 -4.12 -0.25
C LYS A 80 10.15 -5.06 -1.27
N LEU A 81 9.35 -5.80 -2.02
CA LEU A 81 9.76 -6.81 -2.99
C LEU A 81 9.47 -6.35 -4.43
N ALA A 82 9.40 -5.04 -4.67
CA ALA A 82 9.03 -4.49 -5.98
C ALA A 82 9.98 -4.96 -7.09
N ASP A 83 11.28 -4.93 -6.83
CA ASP A 83 12.30 -5.31 -7.80
C ASP A 83 12.24 -6.81 -8.12
N GLU A 84 12.11 -7.65 -7.08
CA GLU A 84 11.99 -9.10 -7.23
C GLU A 84 10.67 -9.48 -7.93
N ALA A 85 9.58 -8.81 -7.58
CA ALA A 85 8.27 -9.02 -8.20
C ALA A 85 8.30 -8.70 -9.71
N MET A 86 9.08 -7.71 -10.11
CA MET A 86 9.21 -7.27 -11.51
C MET A 86 10.40 -7.90 -12.24
N ALA A 87 11.17 -8.77 -11.60
CA ALA A 87 12.34 -9.39 -12.22
C ALA A 87 12.00 -10.12 -13.53
N GLY A 88 12.64 -9.71 -14.64
CA GLY A 88 12.42 -10.26 -15.96
C GLY A 88 11.05 -9.94 -16.59
N ILE A 89 10.36 -8.90 -16.11
CA ILE A 89 9.11 -8.37 -16.67
C ILE A 89 9.37 -6.98 -17.21
N ASN A 90 9.10 -6.77 -18.50
CA ASN A 90 9.33 -5.49 -19.16
C ASN A 90 8.04 -4.65 -19.21
N LEU A 91 7.41 -4.45 -18.05
CA LEU A 91 6.27 -3.57 -17.88
C LEU A 91 6.58 -2.55 -16.77
N PRO A 92 6.05 -1.32 -16.86
CA PRO A 92 6.19 -0.36 -15.77
C PRO A 92 5.41 -0.82 -14.53
N LEU A 93 6.03 -0.66 -13.35
CA LEU A 93 5.36 -0.75 -12.07
C LEU A 93 5.00 0.65 -11.60
N LEU A 94 3.71 0.92 -11.36
CA LEU A 94 3.29 2.12 -10.68
C LEU A 94 3.53 1.96 -9.17
N HIS A 95 4.67 2.48 -8.70
CA HIS A 95 5.09 2.32 -7.32
C HIS A 95 4.33 3.28 -6.40
N ILE A 96 3.63 2.73 -5.39
CA ILE A 96 2.74 3.50 -4.52
C ILE A 96 3.44 4.64 -3.77
N ALA A 97 4.69 4.45 -3.35
CA ALA A 97 5.46 5.49 -2.67
C ALA A 97 5.72 6.70 -3.58
N ASP A 98 6.00 6.49 -4.87
CA ASP A 98 6.29 7.58 -5.80
C ASP A 98 5.06 8.44 -6.06
N VAL A 99 3.90 7.82 -6.28
CA VAL A 99 2.66 8.57 -6.49
C VAL A 99 2.18 9.26 -5.21
N THR A 100 2.42 8.65 -4.04
CA THR A 100 2.13 9.27 -2.75
C THR A 100 3.03 10.47 -2.52
N ASN A 101 4.33 10.35 -2.78
CA ASN A 101 5.29 11.46 -2.68
C ASN A 101 4.91 12.63 -3.57
N ALA A 102 4.60 12.35 -4.83
CA ALA A 102 4.17 13.38 -5.76
C ALA A 102 2.90 14.12 -5.26
N ALA A 103 1.95 13.38 -4.68
CA ALA A 103 0.72 13.97 -4.15
C ALA A 103 0.97 14.80 -2.88
N VAL A 104 1.86 14.38 -1.98
CA VAL A 104 2.26 15.12 -0.77
C VAL A 104 3.01 16.39 -1.15
N ALA A 105 4.02 16.27 -2.02
CA ALA A 105 4.82 17.39 -2.50
C ALA A 105 3.97 18.44 -3.23
N ALA A 106 3.00 18.01 -4.04
CA ALA A 106 2.07 18.91 -4.74
C ALA A 106 1.20 19.76 -3.78
N ARG A 107 1.05 19.33 -2.52
CA ARG A 107 0.38 20.11 -1.48
C ARG A 107 1.32 21.01 -0.68
N GLY A 108 2.60 21.01 -0.99
CA GLY A 108 3.62 21.75 -0.26
C GLY A 108 3.96 21.16 1.11
N CYS A 109 3.56 19.92 1.37
CA CYS A 109 3.84 19.23 2.62
C CYS A 109 5.23 18.59 2.56
N VAL A 110 5.92 18.57 3.70
CA VAL A 110 7.30 18.08 3.83
C VAL A 110 7.42 17.02 4.92
N ARG A 111 6.57 17.07 5.94
CA ARG A 111 6.60 16.19 7.12
C ARG A 111 5.29 15.40 7.28
N PRO A 112 4.99 14.47 6.37
CA PRO A 112 3.74 13.71 6.45
C PRO A 112 3.70 12.80 7.68
N ALA A 113 2.52 12.67 8.30
CA ALA A 113 2.23 11.60 9.26
C ALA A 113 2.17 10.26 8.50
N PHE A 114 3.11 9.36 8.79
CA PHE A 114 3.23 8.09 8.08
C PHE A 114 2.67 6.93 8.89
N ILE A 115 1.50 6.45 8.50
CA ILE A 115 0.77 5.36 9.16
C ILE A 115 0.62 4.19 8.18
N ALA A 116 1.12 3.02 8.58
CA ALA A 116 1.12 1.81 7.77
C ALA A 116 1.18 0.53 8.63
N THR A 117 1.42 -0.64 8.03
CA THR A 117 1.76 -1.85 8.78
C THR A 117 3.10 -1.71 9.48
N GLY A 118 3.34 -2.50 10.54
CA GLY A 118 4.61 -2.52 11.25
C GLY A 118 5.80 -2.63 10.30
N PHE A 119 5.77 -3.59 9.36
CA PHE A 119 6.83 -3.76 8.35
C PHE A 119 7.09 -2.49 7.54
N THR A 120 6.05 -1.78 7.15
CA THR A 120 6.17 -0.57 6.33
C THR A 120 6.68 0.62 7.12
N MET A 121 6.31 0.73 8.41
CA MET A 121 6.76 1.82 9.30
C MET A 121 8.16 1.60 9.88
N GLU A 122 8.61 0.36 10.02
CA GLU A 122 9.86 0.00 10.72
C GLU A 122 11.01 -0.29 9.76
N GLU A 123 10.72 -0.76 8.56
CA GLU A 123 11.74 -1.06 7.56
C GLU A 123 12.01 0.14 6.66
N ARG A 124 13.27 0.26 6.23
CA ARG A 124 13.74 1.44 5.50
C ARG A 124 13.26 1.56 4.06
N PHE A 125 12.83 0.46 3.41
CA PHE A 125 12.49 0.44 1.98
C PHE A 125 11.49 1.51 1.54
N TYR A 126 10.53 1.85 2.40
CA TYR A 126 9.53 2.90 2.10
C TYR A 126 10.04 4.28 2.54
N LEU A 127 10.56 4.36 3.77
CA LEU A 127 11.05 5.61 4.35
C LEU A 127 12.20 6.20 3.52
N ASP A 128 13.19 5.37 3.10
CA ASP A 128 14.29 5.82 2.24
C ASP A 128 13.78 6.42 0.92
N ARG A 129 12.72 5.85 0.37
CA ARG A 129 12.12 6.35 -0.87
C ARG A 129 11.39 7.68 -0.67
N LEU A 130 10.76 7.88 0.47
CA LEU A 130 10.16 9.18 0.85
C LEU A 130 11.25 10.23 1.09
N GLU A 131 12.23 9.91 1.89
CA GLU A 131 13.35 10.79 2.24
C GLU A 131 14.19 11.16 1.01
N GLY A 132 14.44 10.21 0.11
CA GLY A 132 15.15 10.43 -1.15
C GLY A 132 14.45 11.42 -2.09
N GLN A 133 13.19 11.70 -1.87
CA GLN A 133 12.41 12.71 -2.61
C GLN A 133 12.15 13.99 -1.80
N GLY A 134 12.84 14.16 -0.68
CA GLY A 134 12.79 15.38 0.14
C GLY A 134 11.66 15.44 1.17
N LEU A 135 11.01 14.32 1.46
CA LEU A 135 10.03 14.23 2.54
C LEU A 135 10.69 13.70 3.83
N TRP A 136 10.18 14.15 4.98
CA TRP A 136 10.64 13.74 6.30
C TRP A 136 9.47 13.13 7.08
N PRO A 137 9.07 11.88 6.77
CA PRO A 137 7.88 11.28 7.34
C PRO A 137 8.01 11.11 8.86
N MET A 138 6.93 11.43 9.56
CA MET A 138 6.82 11.23 10.99
C MET A 138 6.11 9.92 11.27
N VAL A 139 6.82 9.00 11.93
CA VAL A 139 6.32 7.67 12.26
C VAL A 139 5.84 7.65 13.71
N PRO A 140 4.71 7.00 14.04
CA PRO A 140 4.24 6.82 15.40
C PRO A 140 5.27 6.12 16.31
N ASP A 141 5.13 6.27 17.62
CA ASP A 141 5.96 5.55 18.57
C ASP A 141 5.72 4.02 18.52
N ALA A 142 6.53 3.26 19.27
CA ALA A 142 6.50 1.79 19.20
C ALA A 142 5.17 1.19 19.69
N GLU A 143 4.49 1.81 20.66
CA GLU A 143 3.18 1.36 21.14
C GLU A 143 2.09 1.64 20.10
N GLN A 144 2.07 2.85 19.59
CA GLN A 144 1.14 3.29 18.55
C GLN A 144 1.29 2.44 17.27
N ARG A 145 2.53 2.12 16.86
CA ARG A 145 2.76 1.22 15.70
C ARG A 145 2.20 -0.18 15.91
N ARG A 146 2.31 -0.73 17.13
CA ARG A 146 1.70 -2.05 17.45
C ARG A 146 0.18 -1.99 17.37
N ASP A 147 -0.45 -0.93 17.89
CA ASP A 147 -1.90 -0.76 17.81
C ASP A 147 -2.37 -0.66 16.36
N ILE A 148 -1.72 0.18 15.56
CA ILE A 148 -2.01 0.34 14.13
C ILE A 148 -1.88 -1.00 13.41
N ASN A 149 -0.78 -1.72 13.62
CA ASN A 149 -0.54 -3.00 12.97
C ASN A 149 -1.61 -4.04 13.33
N ARG A 150 -1.99 -4.13 14.61
CA ARG A 150 -3.08 -4.99 15.07
C ARG A 150 -4.40 -4.65 14.38
N ILE A 151 -4.77 -3.38 14.37
CA ILE A 151 -6.02 -2.92 13.75
C ILE A 151 -6.03 -3.25 12.25
N ILE A 152 -4.90 -3.04 11.55
CA ILE A 152 -4.82 -3.39 10.12
C ILE A 152 -5.07 -4.88 9.88
N PHE A 153 -4.39 -5.78 10.62
CA PHE A 153 -4.48 -7.21 10.35
C PHE A 153 -5.75 -7.86 10.93
N ASP A 154 -6.17 -7.45 12.11
CA ASP A 154 -7.28 -8.11 12.82
C ASP A 154 -8.64 -7.55 12.41
N GLU A 155 -8.70 -6.31 11.90
CA GLU A 155 -9.95 -5.62 11.58
C GLU A 155 -10.00 -5.21 10.09
N LEU A 156 -9.16 -4.27 9.63
CA LEU A 156 -9.27 -3.68 8.30
C LEU A 156 -9.06 -4.69 7.16
N CYS A 157 -8.14 -5.65 7.31
CA CYS A 157 -7.93 -6.72 6.32
C CYS A 157 -9.14 -7.66 6.20
N ARG A 158 -10.01 -7.70 7.22
CA ARG A 158 -11.27 -8.45 7.24
C ARG A 158 -12.47 -7.60 6.83
N ASN A 159 -12.24 -6.34 6.44
CA ASN A 159 -13.27 -5.35 6.14
C ASN A 159 -14.17 -5.02 7.35
N GLU A 160 -13.62 -5.12 8.56
CA GLU A 160 -14.27 -4.75 9.81
C GLU A 160 -13.87 -3.32 10.16
N ILE A 161 -14.85 -2.47 10.50
CA ILE A 161 -14.65 -1.08 10.92
C ILE A 161 -15.16 -0.94 12.34
N ASN A 162 -14.22 -0.77 13.29
CA ASN A 162 -14.52 -0.59 14.70
C ASN A 162 -14.38 0.91 15.06
N PRO A 163 -15.44 1.53 15.60
CA PRO A 163 -15.38 2.95 16.01
C PRO A 163 -14.27 3.26 17.02
N ALA A 164 -14.04 2.39 18.01
CA ALA A 164 -12.97 2.60 18.98
C ALA A 164 -11.57 2.55 18.33
N SER A 165 -11.37 1.66 17.37
CA SER A 165 -10.12 1.58 16.60
C SER A 165 -9.94 2.80 15.70
N ARG A 166 -11.01 3.31 15.10
CA ARG A 166 -10.97 4.58 14.35
C ARG A 166 -10.57 5.74 15.28
N ASP A 167 -11.16 5.83 16.46
CA ASP A 167 -10.87 6.91 17.41
C ASP A 167 -9.42 6.81 17.90
N ARG A 168 -8.87 5.60 18.08
CA ARG A 168 -7.45 5.38 18.37
C ARG A 168 -6.55 5.88 17.23
N TYR A 169 -6.90 5.59 15.96
CA TYR A 169 -6.18 6.12 14.78
C TYR A 169 -6.17 7.64 14.77
N VAL A 170 -7.33 8.28 14.99
CA VAL A 170 -7.44 9.74 15.05
C VAL A 170 -6.55 10.32 16.14
N GLY A 171 -6.53 9.70 17.33
CA GLY A 171 -5.64 10.11 18.43
C GLY A 171 -4.16 10.04 18.03
N ILE A 172 -3.74 8.96 17.39
CA ILE A 172 -2.35 8.80 16.91
C ILE A 172 -2.00 9.87 15.87
N VAL A 173 -2.91 10.17 14.93
CA VAL A 173 -2.70 11.25 13.95
C VAL A 173 -2.56 12.60 14.64
N GLN A 174 -3.38 12.87 15.64
CA GLN A 174 -3.31 14.13 16.43
C GLN A 174 -1.97 14.27 17.18
N ASP A 175 -1.46 13.17 17.73
CA ASP A 175 -0.14 13.15 18.38
C ASP A 175 0.96 13.48 17.37
N LEU A 176 0.93 12.91 16.18
CA LEU A 176 1.88 13.20 15.11
C LEU A 176 1.79 14.65 14.64
N VAL A 177 0.59 15.19 14.47
CA VAL A 177 0.37 16.60 14.12
C VAL A 177 0.91 17.53 15.21
N THR A 178 0.66 17.21 16.49
CA THR A 178 1.21 17.95 17.64
C THR A 178 2.74 17.89 17.65
N GLY A 179 3.32 16.77 17.23
CA GLY A 179 4.76 16.57 17.03
C GLY A 179 5.34 17.29 15.81
N GLY A 180 4.50 17.90 14.97
CA GLY A 180 4.91 18.71 13.82
C GLY A 180 4.74 18.03 12.45
N ALA A 181 3.89 17.00 12.33
CA ALA A 181 3.45 16.54 11.03
C ALA A 181 2.57 17.59 10.35
N ASP A 182 2.73 17.77 9.04
CA ASP A 182 2.06 18.80 8.24
C ASP A 182 0.99 18.24 7.28
N SER A 183 0.85 16.92 7.25
CA SER A 183 -0.17 16.20 6.46
C SER A 183 -0.37 14.78 6.97
#